data_2845ede0783a1278ec364021ca5ddbb8
#
_entry.id   2845ede0783a1278ec364021ca5ddbb8
#
_cell.length_a   1.000
_cell.length_b   1.000
_cell.length_c   1.000
_cell.angle_alpha   90.00
_cell.angle_beta   90.00
_cell.angle_gamma   90.00
#
_symmetry.space_group_name_H-M   'P 1'
#
loop_
_entity.id
_entity.type
_entity.pdbx_description
1 polymer ?
#
loop_
_entity_poly.entity_id
_entity_poly.type
_entity_poly.pdbx_seq_one_letter_code
_entity_poly.pdbx_strand_id
1 'polypeptide(L)'
;MKGTNGLKCQLAILVAAAVVSSAWAQQPGGAYTSTVTRTRATVTAIDAEKREVTIQGERGPVTIQVGPGVKNFENLKVGERVNISYYQGTAAQIVKGGKTVKDPAVSTFSQGNSPGMSPSGLIGASATVTVKIQDVNLPTNTVAFTRSDGTTHIVQVKSPEMQSFIRGLKRGDTVQVTFTDSLAVEVLPAS
;
A
#
# COMPACT_ATOMS: atom_id res chain seq x y z
N MET A 1 -55.31 -10.95 5.09
CA MET A 1 -54.71 -10.20 4.00
C MET A 1 -53.72 -9.23 4.59
N LYS A 2 -52.48 -9.58 4.68
CA LYS A 2 -51.39 -8.70 5.16
C LYS A 2 -50.20 -8.98 4.29
N GLY A 3 -49.83 -8.03 3.44
CA GLY A 3 -48.65 -8.05 2.61
C GLY A 3 -47.40 -7.86 3.44
N THR A 4 -46.47 -8.79 3.32
CA THR A 4 -45.14 -8.67 3.90
C THR A 4 -44.21 -8.02 2.88
N ASN A 5 -43.84 -6.78 3.14
CA ASN A 5 -42.81 -6.07 2.40
C ASN A 5 -41.48 -6.71 2.67
N GLY A 6 -40.92 -7.34 1.65
CA GLY A 6 -39.53 -7.81 1.64
C GLY A 6 -38.58 -6.61 1.63
N LEU A 7 -38.00 -6.32 2.77
CA LEU A 7 -36.93 -5.36 2.93
C LEU A 7 -35.67 -5.91 2.25
N LYS A 8 -35.40 -5.47 1.03
CA LYS A 8 -34.15 -5.72 0.36
C LYS A 8 -33.06 -4.93 1.09
N CYS A 9 -32.38 -5.60 2.00
CA CYS A 9 -31.16 -5.09 2.60
C CYS A 9 -30.09 -5.02 1.51
N GLN A 10 -29.94 -3.87 0.86
CA GLN A 10 -28.74 -3.55 0.09
C GLN A 10 -27.64 -3.27 1.11
N LEU A 11 -26.89 -4.30 1.44
CA LEU A 11 -25.67 -4.16 2.20
C LEU A 11 -24.62 -3.56 1.26
N ALA A 12 -24.49 -2.25 1.31
CA ALA A 12 -23.36 -1.56 0.69
C ALA A 12 -22.09 -2.03 1.43
N ILE A 13 -21.33 -2.90 0.78
CA ILE A 13 -20.01 -3.28 1.25
C ILE A 13 -19.11 -2.07 1.03
N LEU A 14 -19.01 -1.24 2.04
CA LEU A 14 -17.92 -0.31 2.21
C LEU A 14 -16.65 -1.16 2.42
N VAL A 15 -15.93 -1.45 1.34
CA VAL A 15 -14.54 -1.87 1.45
C VAL A 15 -13.82 -0.74 2.17
N ALA A 16 -13.60 -0.95 3.45
CA ALA A 16 -12.80 -0.06 4.28
C ALA A 16 -11.33 -0.12 3.81
N ALA A 17 -11.07 0.47 2.65
CA ALA A 17 -9.75 0.89 2.22
C ALA A 17 -9.33 2.16 2.99
N ALA A 18 -9.79 2.31 4.19
CA ALA A 18 -9.58 3.49 4.98
C ALA A 18 -9.13 3.10 6.37
N VAL A 19 -7.90 2.76 6.56
CA VAL A 19 -7.37 2.86 7.94
C VAL A 19 -5.86 3.09 8.04
N VAL A 20 -5.17 3.36 6.95
CA VAL A 20 -3.76 3.72 7.09
C VAL A 20 -3.52 5.23 6.96
N SER A 21 -4.49 5.97 6.44
CA SER A 21 -4.32 7.39 6.14
C SER A 21 -4.56 8.36 7.31
N SER A 22 -5.24 7.95 8.37
CA SER A 22 -5.61 8.91 9.42
C SER A 22 -4.63 9.01 10.60
N ALA A 23 -3.76 8.03 10.79
CA ALA A 23 -2.79 8.07 11.90
C ALA A 23 -1.52 8.86 11.58
N TRP A 24 -1.19 9.05 10.31
CA TRP A 24 0.04 9.73 9.89
C TRP A 24 -0.14 11.22 9.63
N ALA A 25 -1.37 11.66 9.36
CA ALA A 25 -1.64 13.06 9.02
C ALA A 25 -1.60 14.01 10.23
N GLN A 26 -1.50 13.51 11.45
CA GLN A 26 -1.53 14.31 12.68
C GLN A 26 -0.23 14.31 13.49
N GLN A 27 0.86 13.70 13.00
CA GLN A 27 2.15 13.87 13.66
C GLN A 27 2.79 15.18 13.20
N PRO A 28 3.12 16.09 14.15
CA PRO A 28 3.86 17.32 13.82
C PRO A 28 5.21 16.93 13.17
N GLY A 29 5.42 17.33 11.91
CA GLY A 29 6.66 17.11 11.19
C GLY A 29 6.70 15.87 10.31
N GLY A 30 5.55 15.32 9.89
CA GLY A 30 5.45 14.24 8.90
C GLY A 30 4.70 14.62 7.64
N ALA A 31 4.97 13.92 6.54
CA ALA A 31 4.22 14.00 5.28
C ALA A 31 3.98 12.60 4.71
N TYR A 32 2.88 12.47 3.98
CA TYR A 32 2.49 11.23 3.31
C TYR A 32 1.98 11.54 1.91
N THR A 33 2.34 10.71 0.96
CA THR A 33 1.77 10.71 -0.38
C THR A 33 1.49 9.29 -0.83
N SER A 34 0.45 9.10 -1.62
CA SER A 34 0.12 7.78 -2.17
C SER A 34 -0.49 7.88 -3.56
N THR A 35 -0.30 6.83 -4.32
CA THR A 35 -0.96 6.61 -5.60
C THR A 35 -1.68 5.28 -5.59
N VAL A 36 -2.81 5.21 -6.29
CA VAL A 36 -3.59 3.99 -6.46
C VAL A 36 -3.83 3.76 -7.93
N THR A 37 -3.36 2.63 -8.43
CA THR A 37 -3.66 2.16 -9.79
C THR A 37 -4.64 1.01 -9.71
N ARG A 38 -5.74 1.09 -10.47
CA ARG A 38 -6.75 0.04 -10.53
C ARG A 38 -6.80 -0.57 -11.91
N THR A 39 -6.93 -1.90 -11.96
CA THR A 39 -7.11 -2.66 -13.20
C THR A 39 -8.01 -3.86 -12.95
N ARG A 40 -8.51 -4.45 -14.02
CA ARG A 40 -9.26 -5.71 -13.97
C ARG A 40 -8.45 -6.81 -14.62
N ALA A 41 -8.64 -8.02 -14.11
CA ALA A 41 -8.01 -9.21 -14.64
C ALA A 41 -8.96 -10.40 -14.53
N THR A 42 -8.59 -11.51 -15.17
CA THR A 42 -9.30 -12.78 -15.09
C THR A 42 -8.36 -13.82 -14.48
N VAL A 43 -8.85 -14.64 -13.57
CA VAL A 43 -8.12 -15.77 -13.03
C VAL A 43 -7.96 -16.85 -14.12
N THR A 44 -6.72 -17.18 -14.45
CA THR A 44 -6.42 -18.18 -15.51
C THR A 44 -5.84 -19.49 -14.98
N ALA A 45 -5.21 -19.47 -13.80
CA ALA A 45 -4.74 -20.68 -13.15
C ALA A 45 -4.70 -20.52 -11.61
N ILE A 46 -4.84 -21.61 -10.89
CA ILE A 46 -4.74 -21.66 -9.43
C ILE A 46 -3.89 -22.86 -9.06
N ASP A 47 -2.83 -22.65 -8.30
CA ASP A 47 -2.05 -23.70 -7.63
C ASP A 47 -2.39 -23.65 -6.13
N ALA A 48 -3.23 -24.60 -5.69
CA ALA A 48 -3.71 -24.63 -4.32
C ALA A 48 -2.60 -25.01 -3.32
N GLU A 49 -1.65 -25.86 -3.73
CA GLU A 49 -0.57 -26.34 -2.86
C GLU A 49 0.42 -25.20 -2.56
N LYS A 50 0.78 -24.43 -3.58
CA LYS A 50 1.67 -23.27 -3.44
C LYS A 50 0.95 -21.99 -3.05
N ARG A 51 -0.39 -22.02 -3.06
CA ARG A 51 -1.24 -20.83 -2.90
C ARG A 51 -0.89 -19.76 -3.92
N GLU A 52 -0.73 -20.13 -5.18
CA GLU A 52 -0.44 -19.23 -6.28
C GLU A 52 -1.65 -19.06 -7.20
N VAL A 53 -1.88 -17.84 -7.64
CA VAL A 53 -2.93 -17.49 -8.61
C VAL A 53 -2.32 -16.81 -9.79
N THR A 54 -2.58 -17.31 -10.99
CA THR A 54 -2.24 -16.60 -12.22
C THR A 54 -3.45 -15.84 -12.71
N ILE A 55 -3.27 -14.55 -12.91
CA ILE A 55 -4.28 -13.61 -13.41
C ILE A 55 -3.85 -13.05 -14.76
N GLN A 56 -4.76 -12.94 -15.69
CA GLN A 56 -4.56 -12.33 -16.99
C GLN A 56 -5.12 -10.90 -16.97
N GLY A 57 -4.23 -9.92 -16.99
CA GLY A 57 -4.56 -8.52 -17.17
C GLY A 57 -4.21 -8.01 -18.57
N GLU A 58 -4.39 -6.72 -18.80
CA GLU A 58 -4.08 -6.06 -20.09
C GLU A 58 -2.59 -6.14 -20.47
N ARG A 59 -1.70 -6.20 -19.48
CA ARG A 59 -0.24 -6.25 -19.68
C ARG A 59 0.33 -7.67 -19.73
N GLY A 60 -0.54 -8.68 -19.77
CA GLY A 60 -0.16 -10.09 -19.78
C GLY A 60 -0.47 -10.82 -18.46
N PRO A 61 -0.09 -12.11 -18.37
CA PRO A 61 -0.31 -12.92 -17.18
C PRO A 61 0.68 -12.55 -16.07
N VAL A 62 0.18 -12.56 -14.85
CA VAL A 62 0.99 -12.36 -13.63
C VAL A 62 0.61 -13.44 -12.61
N THR A 63 1.61 -14.11 -12.04
CA THR A 63 1.40 -15.05 -10.94
C THR A 63 1.67 -14.36 -9.62
N ILE A 64 0.72 -14.49 -8.70
CA ILE A 64 0.73 -13.87 -7.37
C ILE A 64 0.68 -14.97 -6.32
N GLN A 65 1.60 -14.93 -5.36
CA GLN A 65 1.53 -15.79 -4.19
C GLN A 65 0.56 -15.19 -3.16
N VAL A 66 -0.44 -15.95 -2.80
CA VAL A 66 -1.51 -15.53 -1.89
C VAL A 66 -1.14 -15.92 -0.46
N GLY A 67 -0.93 -14.92 0.39
CA GLY A 67 -0.54 -15.12 1.78
C GLY A 67 -1.59 -15.89 2.61
N PRO A 68 -1.18 -16.49 3.74
CA PRO A 68 -2.05 -17.32 4.59
C PRO A 68 -3.20 -16.54 5.23
N GLY A 69 -3.11 -15.21 5.27
CA GLY A 69 -4.18 -14.34 5.76
C GLY A 69 -5.44 -14.32 4.90
N VAL A 70 -5.35 -14.72 3.62
CA VAL A 70 -6.50 -14.83 2.71
C VAL A 70 -7.20 -16.18 2.95
N LYS A 71 -8.26 -16.17 3.74
CA LYS A 71 -8.91 -17.39 4.25
C LYS A 71 -9.90 -18.04 3.28
N ASN A 72 -10.33 -17.32 2.23
CA ASN A 72 -11.33 -17.83 1.27
C ASN A 72 -10.67 -18.19 -0.07
N PHE A 73 -9.38 -18.48 -0.06
CA PHE A 73 -8.61 -18.81 -1.25
C PHE A 73 -9.15 -20.03 -1.99
N GLU A 74 -9.61 -21.05 -1.27
CA GLU A 74 -10.19 -22.26 -1.81
C GLU A 74 -11.51 -22.04 -2.56
N ASN A 75 -12.16 -20.91 -2.36
CA ASN A 75 -13.39 -20.54 -3.07
C ASN A 75 -13.13 -19.86 -4.42
N LEU A 76 -11.88 -19.48 -4.68
CA LEU A 76 -11.49 -18.84 -5.94
C LEU A 76 -11.54 -19.86 -7.09
N LYS A 77 -12.07 -19.44 -8.24
CA LYS A 77 -12.21 -20.29 -9.43
C LYS A 77 -11.53 -19.68 -10.66
N VAL A 78 -11.02 -20.55 -11.51
CA VAL A 78 -10.55 -20.13 -12.86
C VAL A 78 -11.74 -19.59 -13.65
N GLY A 79 -11.51 -18.48 -14.36
CA GLY A 79 -12.54 -17.75 -15.10
C GLY A 79 -13.17 -16.59 -14.34
N GLU A 80 -12.99 -16.49 -13.03
CA GLU A 80 -13.50 -15.35 -12.25
C GLU A 80 -12.78 -14.06 -12.61
N ARG A 81 -13.55 -12.97 -12.62
CA ARG A 81 -13.01 -11.62 -12.78
C ARG A 81 -12.62 -11.04 -11.45
N VAL A 82 -11.49 -10.34 -11.43
CA VAL A 82 -10.96 -9.70 -10.23
C VAL A 82 -10.69 -8.23 -10.47
N ASN A 83 -10.99 -7.41 -9.49
CA ASN A 83 -10.46 -6.05 -9.40
C ASN A 83 -9.13 -6.10 -8.67
N ILE A 84 -8.14 -5.43 -9.23
CA ILE A 84 -6.81 -5.30 -8.66
C ILE A 84 -6.57 -3.83 -8.37
N SER A 85 -6.17 -3.53 -7.15
CA SER A 85 -5.75 -2.19 -6.74
C SER A 85 -4.31 -2.26 -6.26
N TYR A 86 -3.42 -1.56 -6.95
CA TYR A 86 -2.03 -1.40 -6.55
C TYR A 86 -1.84 -0.06 -5.87
N TYR A 87 -1.35 -0.10 -4.64
CA TYR A 87 -1.10 1.06 -3.79
C TYR A 87 0.40 1.26 -3.65
N GLN A 88 0.86 2.48 -3.88
CA GLN A 88 2.21 2.91 -3.57
C GLN A 88 2.13 4.09 -2.61
N GLY A 89 2.81 4.00 -1.49
CA GLY A 89 2.84 5.05 -0.48
C GLY A 89 4.26 5.44 -0.12
N THR A 90 4.46 6.71 0.18
CA THR A 90 5.69 7.23 0.76
C THR A 90 5.34 8.12 1.93
N ALA A 91 5.86 7.80 3.10
CA ALA A 91 5.76 8.61 4.30
C ALA A 91 7.15 9.12 4.70
N ALA A 92 7.24 10.35 5.13
CA ALA A 92 8.47 10.92 5.67
C ALA A 92 8.17 11.61 7.00
N GLN A 93 9.03 11.44 7.99
CA GLN A 93 8.91 12.12 9.28
C GLN A 93 10.28 12.51 9.84
N ILE A 94 10.33 13.66 10.51
CA ILE A 94 11.53 14.10 11.23
C ILE A 94 11.64 13.31 12.53
N VAL A 95 12.79 12.68 12.76
CA VAL A 95 13.09 11.94 14.00
C VAL A 95 13.81 12.85 14.96
N LYS A 96 13.20 13.15 16.09
CA LYS A 96 13.83 13.90 17.17
C LYS A 96 14.46 12.92 18.18
N GLY A 97 15.70 13.17 18.60
CA GLY A 97 16.34 12.42 19.67
C GLY A 97 17.05 11.13 19.28
N GLY A 98 17.38 10.95 18.02
CA GLY A 98 18.37 9.94 17.57
C GLY A 98 17.97 8.46 17.70
N LYS A 99 16.71 8.14 17.99
CA LYS A 99 16.23 6.75 17.93
C LYS A 99 15.98 6.39 16.46
N THR A 100 16.98 5.82 15.82
CA THR A 100 16.87 5.28 14.46
C THR A 100 16.40 3.83 14.53
N VAL A 101 15.49 3.47 13.65
CA VAL A 101 15.16 2.07 13.37
C VAL A 101 16.38 1.46 12.66
N LYS A 102 16.63 0.16 12.89
CA LYS A 102 17.67 -0.56 12.13
C LYS A 102 17.36 -0.40 10.63
N ASP A 103 18.30 0.10 9.87
CA ASP A 103 18.10 0.50 8.48
C ASP A 103 18.69 -0.55 7.51
N PRO A 104 17.95 -1.01 6.51
CA PRO A 104 16.51 -0.80 6.33
C PRO A 104 15.67 -1.73 7.23
N ALA A 105 14.56 -1.21 7.78
CA ALA A 105 13.55 -2.04 8.42
C ALA A 105 12.51 -2.43 7.35
N VAL A 106 12.40 -3.73 7.06
CA VAL A 106 11.44 -4.27 6.11
C VAL A 106 10.38 -5.07 6.86
N SER A 107 9.12 -4.85 6.53
CA SER A 107 8.00 -5.63 7.04
C SER A 107 7.07 -6.01 5.89
N THR A 108 6.47 -7.19 6.00
CA THR A 108 5.43 -7.67 5.07
C THR A 108 4.13 -7.87 5.82
N PHE A 109 3.02 -7.72 5.12
CA PHE A 109 1.70 -7.96 5.69
C PHE A 109 0.80 -8.65 4.65
N SER A 110 -0.14 -9.45 5.16
CA SER A 110 -1.21 -10.00 4.33
C SER A 110 -2.50 -10.04 5.14
N GLN A 111 -3.60 -9.71 4.50
CA GLN A 111 -4.93 -9.71 5.10
C GLN A 111 -5.94 -10.20 4.08
N GLY A 112 -6.93 -10.96 4.53
CA GLY A 112 -8.05 -11.42 3.72
C GLY A 112 -9.39 -11.12 4.39
N ASN A 113 -10.48 -11.39 3.68
CA ASN A 113 -11.83 -11.25 4.22
C ASN A 113 -12.16 -12.35 5.23
N SER A 114 -13.26 -12.11 5.97
CA SER A 114 -13.84 -13.11 6.85
C SER A 114 -14.37 -14.31 6.05
N PRO A 115 -14.44 -15.50 6.67
CA PRO A 115 -15.06 -16.68 6.06
C PRO A 115 -16.49 -16.39 5.59
N GLY A 116 -16.88 -16.92 4.44
CA GLY A 116 -18.22 -16.73 3.86
C GLY A 116 -18.40 -15.54 2.93
N MET A 117 -17.40 -14.65 2.82
CA MET A 117 -17.40 -13.57 1.83
C MET A 117 -16.70 -14.01 0.54
N SER A 118 -16.91 -13.24 -0.56
CA SER A 118 -16.15 -13.43 -1.79
C SER A 118 -14.65 -13.35 -1.51
N PRO A 119 -13.82 -14.18 -2.17
CA PRO A 119 -12.38 -14.15 -1.99
C PRO A 119 -11.84 -12.76 -2.24
N SER A 120 -11.12 -12.21 -1.28
CA SER A 120 -10.37 -10.97 -1.45
C SER A 120 -9.15 -10.98 -0.54
N GLY A 121 -8.12 -10.28 -0.94
CA GLY A 121 -6.89 -10.20 -0.17
C GLY A 121 -6.12 -8.93 -0.43
N LEU A 122 -5.39 -8.53 0.60
CA LEU A 122 -4.40 -7.46 0.56
C LEU A 122 -3.07 -8.07 0.96
N ILE A 123 -2.08 -7.91 0.11
CA ILE A 123 -0.68 -8.23 0.41
C ILE A 123 0.17 -6.99 0.22
N GLY A 124 1.20 -6.85 1.00
CA GLY A 124 2.07 -5.70 0.85
C GLY A 124 3.37 -5.82 1.63
N ALA A 125 4.25 -4.88 1.37
CA ALA A 125 5.50 -4.70 2.06
C ALA A 125 5.74 -3.23 2.33
N SER A 126 6.44 -2.93 3.39
CA SER A 126 6.98 -1.61 3.66
C SER A 126 8.46 -1.69 3.98
N ALA A 127 9.20 -0.67 3.54
CA ALA A 127 10.61 -0.51 3.85
C ALA A 127 10.83 0.89 4.42
N THR A 128 11.40 0.94 5.61
CA THR A 128 11.76 2.21 6.27
C THR A 128 13.27 2.38 6.23
N VAL A 129 13.70 3.53 5.75
CA VAL A 129 15.10 3.95 5.74
C VAL A 129 15.28 5.22 6.54
N THR A 130 16.44 5.35 7.19
CA THR A 130 16.80 6.57 7.92
C THR A 130 17.85 7.33 7.12
N VAL A 131 17.61 8.62 6.93
CA VAL A 131 18.49 9.51 6.16
C VAL A 131 18.85 10.76 6.96
N LYS A 132 20.04 11.28 6.73
CA LYS A 132 20.49 12.56 7.30
C LYS A 132 20.50 13.64 6.22
N ILE A 133 19.77 14.70 6.43
CA ILE A 133 19.64 15.79 5.46
C ILE A 133 20.96 16.56 5.37
N GLN A 134 21.46 16.69 4.15
CA GLN A 134 22.68 17.45 3.84
C GLN A 134 22.36 18.84 3.31
N ASP A 135 21.33 18.93 2.46
CA ASP A 135 20.91 20.19 1.86
C ASP A 135 19.46 20.13 1.37
N VAL A 136 18.79 21.28 1.32
CA VAL A 136 17.43 21.43 0.78
C VAL A 136 17.39 22.63 -0.15
N ASN A 137 17.15 22.38 -1.43
CA ASN A 137 16.99 23.40 -2.45
C ASN A 137 15.50 23.57 -2.77
N LEU A 138 14.84 24.54 -2.16
CA LEU A 138 13.42 24.81 -2.33
C LEU A 138 13.02 25.26 -3.74
N PRO A 139 13.79 26.13 -4.42
CA PRO A 139 13.49 26.52 -5.80
C PRO A 139 13.36 25.37 -6.78
N THR A 140 14.15 24.32 -6.61
CA THR A 140 14.14 23.13 -7.46
C THR A 140 13.39 21.95 -6.83
N ASN A 141 12.90 22.09 -5.59
CA ASN A 141 12.34 21.03 -4.77
C ASN A 141 13.27 19.80 -4.67
N THR A 142 14.56 20.06 -4.45
CA THR A 142 15.58 18.99 -4.40
C THR A 142 16.11 18.85 -2.97
N VAL A 143 16.29 17.62 -2.54
CA VAL A 143 16.88 17.29 -1.24
C VAL A 143 18.09 16.41 -1.43
N ALA A 144 19.21 16.81 -0.84
CA ALA A 144 20.41 15.99 -0.71
C ALA A 144 20.43 15.36 0.69
N PHE A 145 20.65 14.06 0.75
CA PHE A 145 20.72 13.31 2.00
C PHE A 145 21.75 12.19 1.94
N THR A 146 22.23 11.79 3.11
CA THR A 146 23.14 10.66 3.28
C THR A 146 22.40 9.53 3.99
N ARG A 147 22.54 8.32 3.51
CA ARG A 147 22.01 7.09 4.12
C ARG A 147 22.97 6.57 5.19
N SER A 148 22.52 5.55 5.93
CA SER A 148 23.31 4.88 6.98
C SER A 148 24.60 4.22 6.45
N ASP A 149 24.62 3.82 5.18
CA ASP A 149 25.78 3.26 4.48
C ASP A 149 26.81 4.32 4.06
N GLY A 150 26.57 5.61 4.35
CA GLY A 150 27.44 6.74 3.98
C GLY A 150 27.22 7.25 2.56
N THR A 151 26.35 6.62 1.76
CA THR A 151 26.07 7.08 0.40
C THR A 151 25.22 8.35 0.39
N THR A 152 25.56 9.31 -0.46
CA THR A 152 24.81 10.56 -0.64
C THR A 152 23.96 10.47 -1.89
N HIS A 153 22.69 10.85 -1.75
CA HIS A 153 21.71 10.87 -2.81
C HIS A 153 21.10 12.25 -2.94
N ILE A 154 20.74 12.61 -4.17
CA ILE A 154 19.99 13.83 -4.47
C ILE A 154 18.69 13.39 -5.14
N VAL A 155 17.56 13.82 -4.59
CA VAL A 155 16.24 13.50 -5.12
C VAL A 155 15.42 14.74 -5.35
N GLN A 156 14.67 14.77 -6.45
CA GLN A 156 13.66 15.80 -6.71
C GLN A 156 12.33 15.35 -6.12
N VAL A 157 11.77 16.16 -5.25
CA VAL A 157 10.48 15.94 -4.61
C VAL A 157 9.36 16.45 -5.51
N LYS A 158 8.49 15.55 -5.96
CA LYS A 158 7.45 15.85 -6.95
C LYS A 158 6.08 16.10 -6.34
N SER A 159 5.72 15.39 -5.25
CA SER A 159 4.38 15.54 -4.66
C SER A 159 4.26 16.82 -3.83
N PRO A 160 3.14 17.55 -3.92
CA PRO A 160 2.91 18.79 -3.18
C PRO A 160 3.04 18.63 -1.66
N GLU A 161 2.56 17.49 -1.13
CA GLU A 161 2.62 17.18 0.30
C GLU A 161 4.07 17.08 0.78
N MET A 162 4.91 16.36 0.03
CA MET A 162 6.33 16.23 0.32
C MET A 162 7.09 17.55 0.08
N GLN A 163 6.69 18.35 -0.92
CA GLN A 163 7.25 19.69 -1.11
C GLN A 163 6.93 20.61 0.07
N SER A 164 5.75 20.49 0.65
CA SER A 164 5.41 21.22 1.87
C SER A 164 6.24 20.75 3.07
N PHE A 165 6.47 19.43 3.18
CA PHE A 165 7.30 18.85 4.23
C PHE A 165 8.76 19.32 4.17
N ILE A 166 9.39 19.32 2.99
CA ILE A 166 10.80 19.71 2.84
C ILE A 166 11.07 21.19 3.18
N ARG A 167 10.06 22.06 3.16
CA ARG A 167 10.20 23.45 3.61
C ARG A 167 10.53 23.57 5.11
N GLY A 168 10.15 22.57 5.89
CA GLY A 168 10.45 22.50 7.33
C GLY A 168 11.79 21.85 7.66
N LEU A 169 12.44 21.20 6.68
CA LEU A 169 13.71 20.50 6.90
C LEU A 169 14.89 21.46 6.97
N LYS A 170 15.86 21.08 7.79
CA LYS A 170 17.13 21.75 7.95
C LYS A 170 18.28 20.77 7.73
N ARG A 171 19.43 21.31 7.31
CA ARG A 171 20.67 20.53 7.28
C ARG A 171 20.95 19.92 8.64
N GLY A 172 21.25 18.63 8.65
CA GLY A 172 21.52 17.86 9.87
C GLY A 172 20.29 17.14 10.44
N ASP A 173 19.07 17.46 9.96
CA ASP A 173 17.88 16.74 10.40
C ASP A 173 18.00 15.24 10.03
N THR A 174 17.46 14.41 10.91
CA THR A 174 17.30 12.98 10.66
C THR A 174 15.85 12.72 10.26
N VAL A 175 15.66 12.09 9.12
CA VAL A 175 14.34 11.78 8.56
C VAL A 175 14.20 10.28 8.37
N GLN A 176 13.11 9.71 8.83
CA GLN A 176 12.69 8.37 8.44
C GLN A 176 11.76 8.46 7.23
N VAL A 177 12.09 7.68 6.19
CA VAL A 177 11.27 7.56 4.99
C VAL A 177 10.78 6.13 4.87
N THR A 178 9.47 5.95 4.86
CA THR A 178 8.83 4.64 4.71
C THR A 178 8.17 4.57 3.34
N PHE A 179 8.57 3.59 2.56
CA PHE A 179 7.94 3.21 1.30
C PHE A 179 7.01 2.04 1.57
N THR A 180 5.82 2.08 1.02
CA THR A 180 4.83 1.00 1.13
C THR A 180 4.30 0.66 -0.25
N ASP A 181 4.39 -0.60 -0.61
CA ASP A 181 3.76 -1.17 -1.79
C ASP A 181 2.75 -2.20 -1.34
N SER A 182 1.54 -2.15 -1.88
CA SER A 182 0.53 -3.17 -1.59
C SER A 182 -0.38 -3.44 -2.77
N LEU A 183 -0.84 -4.67 -2.84
CA LEU A 183 -1.74 -5.18 -3.86
C LEU A 183 -3.00 -5.70 -3.18
N ALA A 184 -4.13 -5.10 -3.51
CA ALA A 184 -5.44 -5.61 -3.13
C ALA A 184 -6.09 -6.29 -4.33
N VAL A 185 -6.64 -7.48 -4.11
CA VAL A 185 -7.38 -8.26 -5.10
C VAL A 185 -8.75 -8.57 -4.53
N GLU A 186 -9.79 -8.32 -5.30
CA GLU A 186 -11.18 -8.58 -4.94
C GLU A 186 -11.86 -9.35 -6.08
N VAL A 187 -12.48 -10.48 -5.75
CA VAL A 187 -13.27 -11.25 -6.72
C VAL A 187 -14.61 -10.58 -6.95
N LEU A 188 -14.92 -10.34 -8.23
CA LEU A 188 -16.21 -9.76 -8.61
C LEU A 188 -17.29 -10.83 -8.59
N PRO A 189 -18.53 -10.50 -8.13
CA PRO A 189 -19.64 -11.42 -8.25
C PRO A 189 -19.83 -11.86 -9.70
N ALA A 190 -20.19 -13.15 -9.89
CA ALA A 190 -20.64 -13.63 -11.19
C ALA A 190 -21.87 -12.82 -11.61
N SER A 191 -21.82 -12.24 -12.79
CA SER A 191 -22.94 -11.48 -13.42
C SER A 191 -23.97 -12.42 -14.03
#